data_c6dba24e5fffd13923f6892857bf3ff5
#
_entry.id   c6dba24e5fffd13923f6892857bf3ff5
#
_cell.length_a   1.000
_cell.length_b   1.000
_cell.length_c   1.000
_cell.angle_alpha   90.00
_cell.angle_beta   90.00
_cell.angle_gamma   90.00
#
_symmetry.space_group_name_H-M   'P 1'
#
loop_
_entity.id
_entity.type
_entity.pdbx_description
1 polymer ?
#
loop_
_entity_poly.entity_id
_entity_poly.type
_entity_poly.pdbx_seq_one_letter_code
_entity_poly.pdbx_strand_id
1 'polypeptide(L)'
;IFLNLFIKYNKKNFQWLITENEEFPNFQKKNVNNFFKSSYDKNLGWLKRPNITDFHDKIKKKTKFSIDKLGARKSKYSNFKKKIEAYGDSFVFGRYVKDEQVWTEILSKNLNCHVLNYGVGNYGFDQALLRYEKNHHNNSIFTIIGVVPETINRINSIWKHYLEFGNIYGFKPSFTLEGEKLKLRKNPIKKKSDFDKKKILKIIKLVSKNDIFYKKKFQKFQYRKPYLLSFFRNFSFNCKLFAKIFLYSLNKEKDKKKYLFPLYYSNNIEFANDLYLDPVSIKLFKLLIRRFKNNSKKKKFDSYHNNISTK
;
A
#
# COMPACT_ATOMS: atom_id res chain seq x y z
N ILE A 1 -16.98 -29.78 -16.55
CA ILE A 1 -18.25 -29.34 -15.92
C ILE A 1 -18.03 -29.13 -14.42
N PHE A 2 -17.56 -30.15 -13.66
CA PHE A 2 -17.36 -30.07 -12.20
C PHE A 2 -16.50 -28.87 -11.77
N LEU A 3 -15.32 -28.66 -12.38
CA LEU A 3 -14.42 -27.55 -12.04
C LEU A 3 -15.04 -26.17 -12.33
N ASN A 4 -15.85 -26.06 -13.39
CA ASN A 4 -16.62 -24.85 -13.69
C ASN A 4 -17.64 -24.53 -12.59
N LEU A 5 -18.40 -25.53 -12.15
CA LEU A 5 -19.38 -25.39 -11.08
C LEU A 5 -18.70 -25.08 -9.75
N PHE A 6 -17.61 -25.78 -9.44
CA PHE A 6 -16.83 -25.57 -8.24
C PHE A 6 -16.28 -24.13 -8.15
N ILE A 7 -15.67 -23.63 -9.22
CA ILE A 7 -15.15 -22.26 -9.26
C ILE A 7 -16.28 -21.25 -9.16
N LYS A 8 -17.37 -21.44 -9.91
CA LYS A 8 -18.55 -20.55 -9.89
C LYS A 8 -19.18 -20.48 -8.49
N TYR A 9 -19.33 -21.61 -7.82
CA TYR A 9 -19.89 -21.70 -6.47
C TYR A 9 -18.96 -21.05 -5.43
N ASN A 10 -17.69 -21.44 -5.45
CA ASN A 10 -16.73 -20.97 -4.46
C ASN A 10 -16.30 -19.52 -4.68
N LYS A 11 -16.32 -19.00 -5.90
CA LYS A 11 -15.96 -17.61 -6.18
C LYS A 11 -16.78 -16.60 -5.35
N LYS A 12 -18.04 -16.88 -5.11
CA LYS A 12 -18.91 -16.03 -4.27
C LYS A 12 -18.38 -15.92 -2.84
N ASN A 13 -17.74 -16.97 -2.34
CA ASN A 13 -17.17 -17.04 -1.01
C ASN A 13 -15.67 -16.68 -0.98
N PHE A 14 -14.97 -16.84 -2.12
CA PHE A 14 -13.53 -16.67 -2.28
C PHE A 14 -13.26 -15.61 -3.34
N GLN A 15 -13.34 -14.34 -2.94
CA GLN A 15 -13.11 -13.19 -3.84
C GLN A 15 -11.73 -13.17 -4.51
N TRP A 16 -10.78 -13.95 -4.02
CA TRP A 16 -9.42 -14.05 -4.54
C TRP A 16 -9.20 -15.17 -5.57
N LEU A 17 -10.20 -15.99 -5.89
CA LEU A 17 -10.18 -16.78 -7.11
C LEU A 17 -10.38 -15.84 -8.30
N ILE A 18 -9.33 -15.59 -9.06
CA ILE A 18 -9.29 -14.60 -10.13
C ILE A 18 -9.70 -15.28 -11.44
N THR A 19 -10.79 -14.83 -12.05
CA THR A 19 -11.21 -15.26 -13.38
C THR A 19 -10.84 -14.20 -14.43
N GLU A 20 -11.04 -14.49 -15.70
CA GLU A 20 -10.73 -13.58 -16.80
C GLU A 20 -11.33 -12.19 -16.64
N ASN A 21 -12.55 -12.10 -16.10
CA ASN A 21 -13.24 -10.83 -15.88
C ASN A 21 -12.60 -9.96 -14.80
N GLU A 22 -11.78 -10.52 -13.91
CA GLU A 22 -11.14 -9.80 -12.81
C GLU A 22 -9.67 -9.52 -13.07
N GLU A 23 -9.10 -10.17 -14.07
CA GLU A 23 -7.77 -9.83 -14.56
C GLU A 23 -7.74 -8.37 -15.04
N PHE A 24 -8.83 -7.93 -15.65
CA PHE A 24 -9.04 -6.56 -16.11
C PHE A 24 -10.26 -5.95 -15.42
N PRO A 25 -10.08 -5.36 -14.21
CA PRO A 25 -11.19 -4.80 -13.45
C PRO A 25 -11.98 -3.75 -14.24
N ASN A 26 -13.29 -3.74 -14.04
CA ASN A 26 -14.13 -2.69 -14.61
C ASN A 26 -14.01 -1.40 -13.77
N PHE A 27 -13.42 -0.37 -14.35
CA PHE A 27 -13.24 0.93 -13.73
C PHE A 27 -14.45 1.83 -14.02
N GLN A 28 -15.47 1.73 -13.18
CA GLN A 28 -16.67 2.57 -13.30
C GLN A 28 -16.32 4.05 -13.19
N LYS A 29 -16.79 4.87 -14.11
CA LYS A 29 -16.52 6.33 -14.20
C LYS A 29 -16.81 7.08 -12.88
N LYS A 30 -17.92 6.74 -12.20
CA LYS A 30 -18.27 7.30 -10.88
C LYS A 30 -17.18 7.04 -9.84
N ASN A 31 -16.69 5.81 -9.75
CA ASN A 31 -15.69 5.42 -8.77
C ASN A 31 -14.29 6.01 -9.07
N VAL A 32 -13.92 6.09 -10.37
CA VAL A 32 -12.71 6.79 -10.83
C VAL A 32 -12.78 8.27 -10.42
N ASN A 33 -13.93 8.94 -10.67
CA ASN A 33 -14.12 10.33 -10.28
C ASN A 33 -13.96 10.54 -8.77
N ASN A 34 -14.57 9.68 -7.97
CA ASN A 34 -14.48 9.73 -6.52
C ASN A 34 -13.04 9.51 -6.04
N PHE A 35 -12.31 8.56 -6.61
CA PHE A 35 -10.90 8.32 -6.29
C PHE A 35 -10.04 9.55 -6.58
N PHE A 36 -10.19 10.17 -7.76
CA PHE A 36 -9.44 11.39 -8.12
C PHE A 36 -9.78 12.57 -7.23
N LYS A 37 -11.03 12.73 -6.82
CA LYS A 37 -11.47 13.79 -5.91
C LYS A 37 -10.92 13.60 -4.49
N SER A 38 -10.95 12.37 -3.99
CA SER A 38 -10.71 12.09 -2.56
C SER A 38 -9.30 11.63 -2.22
N SER A 39 -8.58 10.99 -3.15
CA SER A 39 -7.39 10.23 -2.75
C SER A 39 -6.24 10.23 -3.75
N TYR A 40 -6.48 10.40 -5.05
CA TYR A 40 -5.43 10.29 -6.05
C TYR A 40 -4.31 11.32 -5.85
N ASP A 41 -3.05 10.87 -5.90
CA ASP A 41 -1.85 11.71 -5.99
C ASP A 41 -0.92 11.15 -7.08
N LYS A 42 -0.51 12.03 -8.00
CA LYS A 42 0.33 11.67 -9.16
C LYS A 42 1.69 11.08 -8.76
N ASN A 43 2.27 11.60 -7.68
CA ASN A 43 3.62 11.25 -7.25
C ASN A 43 3.66 10.16 -6.18
N LEU A 44 2.53 9.93 -5.48
CA LEU A 44 2.46 9.00 -4.36
C LEU A 44 1.48 7.84 -4.62
N GLY A 45 0.64 7.93 -5.67
CA GLY A 45 -0.44 6.99 -5.95
C GLY A 45 -1.74 7.38 -5.26
N TRP A 46 -1.73 7.44 -3.96
CA TRP A 46 -2.89 7.87 -3.15
C TRP A 46 -2.44 8.63 -1.89
N LEU A 47 -3.31 9.50 -1.41
CA LEU A 47 -3.08 10.35 -0.26
C LEU A 47 -4.42 10.79 0.35
N LYS A 48 -4.51 10.99 1.64
CA LYS A 48 -5.64 11.68 2.27
C LYS A 48 -5.59 13.17 1.95
N ARG A 49 -6.74 13.76 1.58
CA ARG A 49 -6.82 15.21 1.33
C ARG A 49 -6.66 15.99 2.63
N PRO A 50 -6.03 17.18 2.59
CA PRO A 50 -6.03 18.10 3.73
C PRO A 50 -7.45 18.57 4.10
N ASN A 51 -7.62 19.01 5.33
CA ASN A 51 -8.86 19.58 5.87
C ASN A 51 -10.08 18.66 5.75
N ILE A 52 -9.89 17.36 5.96
CA ILE A 52 -11.01 16.40 5.99
C ILE A 52 -11.16 15.77 7.37
N THR A 53 -12.39 15.36 7.63
CA THR A 53 -12.73 14.45 8.71
C THR A 53 -13.41 13.23 8.09
N ASP A 54 -12.99 12.03 8.48
CA ASP A 54 -13.48 10.76 7.92
C ASP A 54 -13.52 9.68 9.02
N PHE A 55 -13.98 8.50 8.70
CA PHE A 55 -14.06 7.36 9.60
C PHE A 55 -13.26 6.17 9.04
N HIS A 56 -12.64 5.38 9.93
CA HIS A 56 -11.97 4.14 9.52
C HIS A 56 -12.96 3.09 9.03
N ASP A 57 -14.07 2.95 9.71
CA ASP A 57 -15.24 2.20 9.23
C ASP A 57 -16.31 3.21 8.81
N LYS A 58 -16.42 3.43 7.50
CA LYS A 58 -17.38 4.38 6.92
C LYS A 58 -18.82 3.93 7.07
N ILE A 59 -19.06 2.61 7.06
CA ILE A 59 -20.40 2.03 7.15
C ILE A 59 -20.94 2.20 8.57
N LYS A 60 -20.14 1.78 9.55
CA LYS A 60 -20.52 1.84 10.98
C LYS A 60 -20.16 3.18 11.63
N LYS A 61 -19.57 4.12 10.88
CA LYS A 61 -19.06 5.42 11.38
C LYS A 61 -18.19 5.28 12.65
N LYS A 62 -17.41 4.20 12.73
CA LYS A 62 -16.52 3.94 13.87
C LYS A 62 -15.17 4.58 13.66
N THR A 63 -14.58 5.06 14.75
CA THR A 63 -13.23 5.62 14.84
C THR A 63 -13.03 6.78 13.87
N LYS A 64 -13.49 7.94 14.29
CA LYS A 64 -13.32 9.23 13.60
C LYS A 64 -11.85 9.65 13.63
N PHE A 65 -11.38 10.22 12.52
CA PHE A 65 -10.07 10.85 12.41
C PHE A 65 -10.15 12.11 11.54
N SER A 66 -9.21 13.02 11.73
CA SER A 66 -9.14 14.26 10.97
C SER A 66 -7.76 14.48 10.39
N ILE A 67 -7.69 15.13 9.23
CA ILE A 67 -6.46 15.55 8.56
C ILE A 67 -6.41 17.07 8.59
N ASP A 68 -5.30 17.63 9.00
CA ASP A 68 -5.08 19.07 9.08
C ASP A 68 -4.78 19.71 7.70
N LYS A 69 -4.56 21.01 7.69
CA LYS A 69 -4.20 21.79 6.48
C LYS A 69 -2.87 21.39 5.86
N LEU A 70 -1.96 20.80 6.62
CA LEU A 70 -0.64 20.32 6.16
C LEU A 70 -0.73 18.88 5.59
N GLY A 71 -1.89 18.23 5.70
CA GLY A 71 -2.07 16.84 5.31
C GLY A 71 -1.59 15.83 6.35
N ALA A 72 -1.23 16.27 7.54
CA ALA A 72 -0.94 15.42 8.69
C ALA A 72 -2.22 15.05 9.44
N ARG A 73 -2.21 13.97 10.21
CA ARG A 73 -3.28 13.68 11.14
C ARG A 73 -3.39 14.79 12.17
N LYS A 74 -4.62 15.29 12.44
CA LYS A 74 -4.86 16.42 13.33
C LYS A 74 -4.34 16.14 14.74
N SER A 75 -3.66 17.13 15.33
CA SER A 75 -3.07 17.07 16.66
C SER A 75 -3.58 18.23 17.54
N LYS A 76 -3.76 17.96 18.83
CA LYS A 76 -4.03 19.00 19.85
C LYS A 76 -2.81 19.88 20.11
N TYR A 77 -1.63 19.34 19.84
CA TYR A 77 -0.33 19.96 20.16
C TYR A 77 0.25 20.74 18.97
N SER A 78 -0.59 21.12 18.01
CA SER A 78 -0.17 21.84 16.79
C SER A 78 0.52 23.19 17.08
N ASN A 79 0.31 23.77 18.24
CA ASN A 79 0.91 25.06 18.66
C ASN A 79 2.34 24.93 19.20
N PHE A 80 2.83 23.72 19.45
CA PHE A 80 4.20 23.55 19.91
C PHE A 80 5.20 23.92 18.82
N LYS A 81 6.20 24.74 19.17
CA LYS A 81 7.25 25.21 18.25
C LYS A 81 8.14 24.08 17.75
N LYS A 82 8.54 23.19 18.67
CA LYS A 82 9.35 22.00 18.33
C LYS A 82 8.51 20.99 17.55
N LYS A 83 9.02 20.48 16.45
CA LYS A 83 8.30 19.56 15.56
C LYS A 83 9.07 18.27 15.33
N ILE A 84 8.35 17.15 15.25
CA ILE A 84 8.82 15.85 14.80
C ILE A 84 7.92 15.43 13.64
N GLU A 85 8.48 14.83 12.61
CA GLU A 85 7.71 14.32 11.48
C GLU A 85 7.70 12.79 11.49
N ALA A 86 6.55 12.18 11.31
CA ALA A 86 6.38 10.74 11.24
C ALA A 86 5.75 10.32 9.91
N TYR A 87 6.43 9.47 9.16
CA TYR A 87 6.02 8.93 7.88
C TYR A 87 5.90 7.41 7.96
N GLY A 88 5.06 6.82 7.14
CA GLY A 88 4.90 5.36 7.07
C GLY A 88 3.49 4.95 6.63
N ASP A 89 3.08 3.81 7.07
CA ASP A 89 1.85 3.15 6.66
C ASP A 89 0.65 3.37 7.63
N SER A 90 -0.25 2.40 7.67
CA SER A 90 -1.43 2.43 8.55
C SER A 90 -1.11 2.34 10.04
N PHE A 91 0.04 1.76 10.42
CA PHE A 91 0.48 1.71 11.82
C PHE A 91 0.98 3.08 12.26
N VAL A 92 1.78 3.74 11.42
CA VAL A 92 2.19 5.13 11.70
C VAL A 92 0.97 6.05 11.74
N PHE A 93 0.04 5.89 10.79
CA PHE A 93 -1.21 6.66 10.79
C PHE A 93 -2.03 6.44 12.06
N GLY A 94 -1.91 5.28 12.73
CA GLY A 94 -2.74 4.89 13.84
C GLY A 94 -4.16 4.50 13.38
N ARG A 95 -4.24 3.54 12.44
CA ARG A 95 -5.52 3.04 11.95
C ARG A 95 -6.32 2.40 13.09
N TYR A 96 -7.63 2.65 13.13
CA TYR A 96 -8.60 2.16 14.11
C TYR A 96 -8.53 2.78 15.52
N VAL A 97 -7.69 3.80 15.76
CA VAL A 97 -7.73 4.60 16.99
C VAL A 97 -8.18 6.03 16.68
N LYS A 98 -8.75 6.73 17.66
CA LYS A 98 -9.17 8.12 17.55
C LYS A 98 -7.95 9.05 17.51
N ASP A 99 -8.15 10.33 17.13
CA ASP A 99 -7.06 11.30 17.03
C ASP A 99 -6.31 11.45 18.35
N GLU A 100 -7.03 11.50 19.47
CA GLU A 100 -6.46 11.63 20.81
C GLU A 100 -5.75 10.37 21.35
N GLN A 101 -5.94 9.23 20.71
CA GLN A 101 -5.39 7.93 21.12
C GLN A 101 -4.20 7.48 20.27
N VAL A 102 -3.86 8.24 19.21
CA VAL A 102 -2.76 7.84 18.35
C VAL A 102 -1.42 8.05 19.05
N TRP A 103 -0.48 7.15 18.81
CA TRP A 103 0.84 7.18 19.43
C TRP A 103 1.56 8.52 19.26
N THR A 104 1.33 9.23 18.16
CA THR A 104 1.93 10.56 17.89
C THR A 104 1.39 11.64 18.81
N GLU A 105 0.13 11.54 19.26
CA GLU A 105 -0.42 12.45 20.27
C GLU A 105 0.19 12.20 21.64
N ILE A 106 0.35 10.93 22.01
CA ILE A 106 0.99 10.54 23.27
C ILE A 106 2.44 11.03 23.28
N LEU A 107 3.16 10.84 22.17
CA LEU A 107 4.54 11.30 22.01
C LEU A 107 4.61 12.83 22.05
N SER A 108 3.67 13.53 21.40
CA SER A 108 3.59 14.99 21.43
C SER A 108 3.45 15.53 22.85
N LYS A 109 2.58 14.92 23.63
CA LYS A 109 2.37 15.27 25.05
C LYS A 109 3.65 15.09 25.87
N ASN A 110 4.27 13.91 25.75
CA ASN A 110 5.40 13.53 26.61
C ASN A 110 6.68 14.30 26.30
N LEU A 111 6.88 14.70 25.04
CA LEU A 111 8.09 15.42 24.59
C LEU A 111 7.86 16.94 24.47
N ASN A 112 6.69 17.45 24.82
CA ASN A 112 6.34 18.87 24.61
C ASN A 112 6.68 19.34 23.18
N CYS A 113 6.28 18.58 22.17
CA CYS A 113 6.53 18.87 20.76
C CYS A 113 5.32 18.50 19.89
N HIS A 114 5.21 19.06 18.69
CA HIS A 114 4.19 18.68 17.71
C HIS A 114 4.70 17.55 16.83
N VAL A 115 4.15 16.36 16.99
CA VAL A 115 4.44 15.21 16.10
C VAL A 115 3.48 15.23 14.92
N LEU A 116 3.96 15.66 13.76
CA LEU A 116 3.24 15.68 12.49
C LEU A 116 3.15 14.26 11.93
N ASN A 117 1.97 13.67 11.98
CA ASN A 117 1.75 12.31 11.53
C ASN A 117 1.32 12.27 10.05
N TYR A 118 2.26 11.93 9.19
CA TYR A 118 2.08 11.78 7.75
C TYR A 118 1.90 10.32 7.30
N GLY A 119 1.57 9.40 8.19
CA GLY A 119 1.27 8.01 7.86
C GLY A 119 0.11 7.88 6.86
N VAL A 120 0.18 6.92 5.93
CA VAL A 120 -0.90 6.63 4.97
C VAL A 120 -1.07 5.13 4.84
N GLY A 121 -2.30 4.66 4.99
CA GLY A 121 -2.59 3.24 4.86
C GLY A 121 -2.00 2.61 3.61
N ASN A 122 -1.38 1.45 3.81
CA ASN A 122 -0.80 0.63 2.74
C ASN A 122 0.45 1.19 2.03
N TYR A 123 1.08 2.23 2.54
CA TYR A 123 2.36 2.69 2.00
C TYR A 123 3.47 1.65 2.25
N GLY A 124 4.38 1.52 1.28
CA GLY A 124 5.70 0.97 1.49
C GLY A 124 6.68 2.07 1.92
N PHE A 125 7.90 1.67 2.26
CA PHE A 125 8.97 2.62 2.58
C PHE A 125 9.24 3.61 1.43
N ASP A 126 9.13 3.15 0.19
CA ASP A 126 9.29 3.96 -1.02
C ASP A 126 8.32 5.14 -1.09
N GLN A 127 7.03 4.91 -0.81
CA GLN A 127 6.02 5.97 -0.80
C GLN A 127 6.18 6.90 0.42
N ALA A 128 6.52 6.34 1.58
CA ALA A 128 6.82 7.12 2.78
C ALA A 128 8.02 8.06 2.54
N LEU A 129 9.08 7.56 1.91
CA LEU A 129 10.26 8.33 1.51
C LEU A 129 9.89 9.45 0.52
N LEU A 130 9.15 9.14 -0.55
CA LEU A 130 8.71 10.15 -1.52
C LEU A 130 7.83 11.22 -0.87
N ARG A 131 6.99 10.85 0.10
CA ARG A 131 6.19 11.82 0.85
C ARG A 131 7.06 12.71 1.72
N TYR A 132 8.06 12.14 2.40
CA TYR A 132 9.05 12.90 3.15
C TYR A 132 9.81 13.90 2.26
N GLU A 133 10.24 13.46 1.07
CA GLU A 133 10.95 14.33 0.12
C GLU A 133 10.08 15.47 -0.40
N LYS A 134 8.77 15.24 -0.57
CA LYS A 134 7.79 16.24 -1.00
C LYS A 134 7.47 17.26 0.09
N ASN A 135 7.50 16.85 1.37
CA ASN A 135 7.18 17.72 2.49
C ASN A 135 8.44 18.51 2.91
N HIS A 136 8.44 19.81 2.67
CA HIS A 136 9.55 20.70 3.04
C HIS A 136 9.24 21.42 4.36
N HIS A 137 9.42 20.73 5.48
CA HIS A 137 9.35 21.37 6.79
C HIS A 137 10.77 21.46 7.39
N ASN A 138 11.41 22.64 7.27
CA ASN A 138 12.80 22.85 7.67
C ASN A 138 13.02 22.87 9.19
N ASN A 139 11.94 22.80 10.00
CA ASN A 139 12.02 22.99 11.45
C ASN A 139 11.78 21.71 12.27
N SER A 140 11.92 20.54 11.66
CA SER A 140 11.76 19.27 12.38
C SER A 140 13.05 18.85 13.08
N ILE A 141 12.97 18.56 14.39
CA ILE A 141 14.11 18.07 15.18
C ILE A 141 14.49 16.65 14.75
N PHE A 142 13.46 15.81 14.53
CA PHE A 142 13.59 14.43 14.10
C PHE A 142 12.60 14.09 12.98
N THR A 143 12.99 13.14 12.16
CA THR A 143 12.10 12.49 11.21
C THR A 143 12.09 10.99 11.46
N ILE A 144 10.90 10.40 11.58
CA ILE A 144 10.67 9.00 11.81
C ILE A 144 10.03 8.40 10.55
N ILE A 145 10.60 7.34 9.99
CA ILE A 145 9.89 6.48 9.05
C ILE A 145 9.61 5.15 9.72
N GLY A 146 8.33 4.90 10.02
CA GLY A 146 7.89 3.61 10.55
C GLY A 146 7.71 2.60 9.44
N VAL A 147 8.14 1.37 9.69
CA VAL A 147 8.05 0.24 8.78
C VAL A 147 7.45 -0.98 9.45
N VAL A 148 6.72 -1.77 8.67
CA VAL A 148 6.25 -3.11 9.04
C VAL A 148 6.97 -4.14 8.18
N PRO A 149 7.04 -5.43 8.61
CA PRO A 149 7.70 -6.48 7.83
C PRO A 149 7.23 -6.56 6.37
N GLU A 150 5.95 -6.32 6.09
CA GLU A 150 5.40 -6.34 4.74
C GLU A 150 5.86 -5.18 3.85
N THR A 151 6.64 -4.24 4.37
CA THR A 151 7.17 -3.13 3.55
C THR A 151 8.00 -3.64 2.38
N ILE A 152 8.72 -4.78 2.54
CA ILE A 152 9.51 -5.39 1.47
C ILE A 152 8.63 -5.79 0.28
N ASN A 153 7.42 -6.31 0.53
CA ASN A 153 6.45 -6.60 -0.51
C ASN A 153 6.01 -5.32 -1.22
N ARG A 154 5.70 -4.28 -0.43
CA ARG A 154 5.15 -3.03 -0.95
C ARG A 154 6.13 -2.25 -1.82
N ILE A 155 7.42 -2.23 -1.49
CA ILE A 155 8.44 -1.56 -2.31
C ILE A 155 8.69 -2.29 -3.64
N ASN A 156 8.39 -3.59 -3.71
CA ASN A 156 8.52 -4.42 -4.91
C ASN A 156 7.24 -4.49 -5.76
N SER A 157 6.16 -3.83 -5.36
CA SER A 157 4.88 -3.78 -6.08
C SER A 157 4.69 -2.45 -6.80
N ILE A 158 4.10 -2.50 -8.01
CA ILE A 158 3.70 -1.34 -8.81
C ILE A 158 2.20 -1.14 -8.75
N TRP A 159 1.44 -2.23 -8.81
CA TRP A 159 0.00 -2.22 -8.69
C TRP A 159 -0.44 -3.09 -7.52
N LYS A 160 -0.94 -2.44 -6.48
CA LYS A 160 -1.33 -3.11 -5.23
C LYS A 160 -2.35 -4.24 -5.43
N HIS A 161 -3.13 -4.22 -6.49
CA HIS A 161 -4.08 -5.27 -6.85
C HIS A 161 -3.41 -6.64 -7.06
N TYR A 162 -2.17 -6.68 -7.56
CA TYR A 162 -1.42 -7.93 -7.72
C TYR A 162 -0.92 -8.47 -6.38
N LEU A 163 -0.60 -7.60 -5.44
CA LEU A 163 -0.18 -7.97 -4.09
C LEU A 163 -1.39 -8.27 -3.18
N GLU A 164 -2.40 -7.40 -3.23
CA GLU A 164 -3.62 -7.50 -2.42
C GLU A 164 -4.85 -7.29 -3.33
N PHE A 165 -5.48 -8.41 -3.71
CA PHE A 165 -6.61 -8.42 -4.62
C PHE A 165 -7.74 -7.47 -4.18
N GLY A 166 -8.34 -6.78 -5.15
CA GLY A 166 -9.39 -5.79 -4.90
C GLY A 166 -8.91 -4.34 -4.79
N ASN A 167 -7.61 -4.09 -4.58
CA ASN A 167 -7.05 -2.73 -4.55
C ASN A 167 -6.82 -2.17 -5.97
N ILE A 168 -7.87 -2.14 -6.80
CA ILE A 168 -7.80 -1.83 -8.23
C ILE A 168 -7.31 -0.42 -8.55
N TYR A 169 -7.49 0.56 -7.66
CA TYR A 169 -6.99 1.93 -7.81
C TYR A 169 -5.57 2.12 -7.28
N GLY A 170 -4.96 1.09 -6.71
CA GLY A 170 -3.68 1.14 -6.01
C GLY A 170 -2.45 1.12 -6.93
N PHE A 171 -2.44 1.88 -8.01
CA PHE A 171 -1.24 2.14 -8.80
C PHE A 171 -0.35 3.15 -8.10
N LYS A 172 0.96 2.91 -8.09
CA LYS A 172 1.91 3.77 -7.39
C LYS A 172 3.24 3.91 -8.13
N PRO A 173 4.03 4.95 -7.84
CA PRO A 173 5.43 4.97 -8.22
C PRO A 173 6.17 3.84 -7.51
N SER A 174 7.28 3.41 -8.07
CA SER A 174 8.16 2.40 -7.48
C SER A 174 9.61 2.71 -7.80
N PHE A 175 10.53 2.16 -7.03
CA PHE A 175 11.95 2.22 -7.37
C PHE A 175 12.40 0.90 -7.98
N THR A 176 13.40 0.97 -8.84
CA THR A 176 14.12 -0.18 -9.37
C THR A 176 15.60 0.09 -9.29
N LEU A 177 16.40 -0.96 -9.39
CA LEU A 177 17.85 -0.84 -9.52
C LEU A 177 18.25 -0.65 -10.98
N GLU A 178 19.16 0.27 -11.20
CA GLU A 178 19.89 0.45 -12.47
C GLU A 178 21.38 0.43 -12.10
N GLY A 179 21.98 -0.79 -12.18
CA GLY A 179 23.27 -1.08 -11.56
C GLY A 179 23.22 -0.88 -10.05
N GLU A 180 24.07 0.02 -9.54
CA GLU A 180 24.17 0.37 -8.11
C GLU A 180 23.26 1.54 -7.71
N LYS A 181 22.46 2.09 -8.62
CA LYS A 181 21.67 3.31 -8.39
C LYS A 181 20.17 3.02 -8.34
N LEU A 182 19.45 3.84 -7.58
CA LEU A 182 17.98 3.85 -7.57
C LEU A 182 17.47 4.62 -8.77
N LYS A 183 16.55 3.99 -9.52
CA LYS A 183 15.77 4.66 -10.58
C LYS A 183 14.31 4.71 -10.18
N LEU A 184 13.73 5.90 -10.14
CA LEU A 184 12.32 6.11 -9.86
C LEU A 184 11.49 5.83 -11.13
N ARG A 185 10.61 4.84 -11.04
CA ARG A 185 9.51 4.64 -11.99
C ARG A 185 8.31 5.48 -11.53
N LYS A 186 7.90 6.42 -12.37
CA LYS A 186 6.73 7.27 -12.09
C LYS A 186 5.45 6.42 -12.01
N ASN A 187 4.45 6.94 -11.28
CA ASN A 187 3.13 6.31 -11.25
C ASN A 187 2.61 6.09 -12.68
N PRO A 188 2.20 4.86 -13.06
CA PRO A 188 1.68 4.59 -14.40
C PRO A 188 0.36 5.32 -14.70
N ILE A 189 -0.42 5.69 -13.68
CA ILE A 189 -1.60 6.54 -13.81
C ILE A 189 -1.20 8.00 -13.61
N LYS A 190 -1.43 8.83 -14.63
CA LYS A 190 -1.06 10.26 -14.62
C LYS A 190 -2.29 11.16 -14.56
N LYS A 191 -3.39 10.74 -15.16
CA LYS A 191 -4.64 11.50 -15.27
C LYS A 191 -5.85 10.59 -15.32
N LYS A 192 -7.03 11.15 -15.09
CA LYS A 192 -8.29 10.42 -15.02
C LYS A 192 -8.60 9.58 -16.26
N SER A 193 -8.29 10.12 -17.46
CA SER A 193 -8.51 9.41 -18.71
C SER A 193 -7.59 8.20 -18.93
N ASP A 194 -6.60 7.97 -18.07
CA ASP A 194 -5.78 6.76 -18.14
C ASP A 194 -6.60 5.51 -17.70
N PHE A 195 -7.74 5.72 -17.01
CA PHE A 195 -8.71 4.66 -16.70
C PHE A 195 -9.70 4.35 -17.84
N ASP A 196 -9.62 5.05 -18.99
CA ASP A 196 -10.39 4.68 -20.17
C ASP A 196 -9.99 3.28 -20.66
N LYS A 197 -10.97 2.46 -21.05
CA LYS A 197 -10.81 1.03 -21.33
C LYS A 197 -9.56 0.69 -22.16
N LYS A 198 -9.35 1.36 -23.30
CA LYS A 198 -8.20 1.10 -24.16
C LYS A 198 -6.85 1.46 -23.52
N LYS A 199 -6.80 2.57 -22.75
CA LYS A 199 -5.56 3.04 -22.10
C LYS A 199 -5.21 2.20 -20.89
N ILE A 200 -6.19 1.93 -20.03
CA ILE A 200 -5.94 1.14 -18.81
C ILE A 200 -5.48 -0.29 -19.14
N LEU A 201 -6.00 -0.92 -20.18
CA LEU A 201 -5.55 -2.23 -20.64
C LEU A 201 -4.08 -2.22 -21.05
N LYS A 202 -3.62 -1.18 -21.77
CA LYS A 202 -2.19 -1.01 -22.13
C LYS A 202 -1.33 -0.82 -20.87
N ILE A 203 -1.79 -0.02 -19.92
CA ILE A 203 -1.08 0.22 -18.65
C ILE A 203 -0.98 -1.08 -17.83
N ILE A 204 -2.07 -1.82 -17.68
CA ILE A 204 -2.10 -3.09 -16.95
C ILE A 204 -1.14 -4.09 -17.60
N LYS A 205 -1.14 -4.20 -18.93
CA LYS A 205 -0.21 -5.07 -19.69
C LYS A 205 1.25 -4.67 -19.49
N LEU A 206 1.57 -3.39 -19.39
CA LEU A 206 2.92 -2.91 -19.08
C LEU A 206 3.31 -3.22 -17.62
N VAL A 207 2.39 -2.96 -16.68
CA VAL A 207 2.61 -3.23 -15.26
C VAL A 207 2.78 -4.71 -15.01
N SER A 208 1.99 -5.59 -15.62
CA SER A 208 2.10 -7.05 -15.45
C SER A 208 3.47 -7.62 -15.85
N LYS A 209 4.16 -6.98 -16.81
CA LYS A 209 5.52 -7.38 -17.19
C LYS A 209 6.58 -7.00 -16.16
N ASN A 210 6.33 -5.97 -15.36
CA ASN A 210 7.32 -5.33 -14.48
C ASN A 210 7.05 -5.55 -12.99
N ASP A 211 5.83 -5.94 -12.59
CA ASP A 211 5.46 -6.20 -11.21
C ASP A 211 5.71 -7.66 -10.88
N ILE A 212 6.57 -7.92 -9.89
CA ILE A 212 6.95 -9.30 -9.52
C ILE A 212 5.75 -10.10 -8.99
N PHE A 213 4.77 -9.45 -8.36
CA PHE A 213 3.59 -10.10 -7.80
C PHE A 213 2.59 -10.55 -8.86
N TYR A 214 2.68 -10.03 -10.10
CA TYR A 214 1.87 -10.56 -11.18
C TYR A 214 2.17 -12.05 -11.40
N LYS A 215 3.43 -12.40 -11.61
CA LYS A 215 3.84 -13.80 -11.86
C LYS A 215 3.87 -14.65 -10.59
N LYS A 216 4.47 -14.13 -9.51
CA LYS A 216 4.71 -14.90 -8.29
C LYS A 216 3.43 -15.17 -7.50
N LYS A 217 2.43 -14.29 -7.58
CA LYS A 217 1.19 -14.37 -6.78
C LYS A 217 -0.07 -14.36 -7.63
N PHE A 218 -0.34 -13.27 -8.34
CA PHE A 218 -1.62 -13.02 -9.00
C PHE A 218 -1.98 -14.14 -9.99
N GLN A 219 -1.04 -14.55 -10.85
CA GLN A 219 -1.25 -15.63 -11.82
C GLN A 219 -1.54 -16.99 -11.17
N LYS A 220 -1.04 -17.26 -9.96
CA LYS A 220 -1.30 -18.54 -9.27
C LYS A 220 -2.77 -18.70 -8.89
N PHE A 221 -3.45 -17.59 -8.59
CA PHE A 221 -4.87 -17.56 -8.27
C PHE A 221 -5.77 -17.36 -9.50
N GLN A 222 -5.17 -17.27 -10.70
CA GLN A 222 -5.88 -16.96 -11.93
C GLN A 222 -6.34 -18.24 -12.63
N TYR A 223 -7.63 -18.27 -12.94
CA TYR A 223 -8.28 -19.33 -13.68
C TYR A 223 -8.84 -18.78 -14.98
N ARG A 224 -8.29 -19.24 -16.12
CA ARG A 224 -8.78 -18.96 -17.48
C ARG A 224 -9.43 -20.20 -18.05
N LYS A 225 -10.45 -20.03 -18.88
CA LYS A 225 -11.07 -21.14 -19.60
C LYS A 225 -10.11 -21.72 -20.66
N PRO A 226 -10.04 -23.03 -20.85
CA PRO A 226 -10.70 -24.04 -20.02
C PRO A 226 -9.99 -24.18 -18.65
N TYR A 227 -10.77 -24.12 -17.55
CA TYR A 227 -10.24 -24.06 -16.18
C TYR A 227 -9.35 -25.26 -15.81
N LEU A 228 -9.52 -26.38 -16.52
CA LEU A 228 -8.70 -27.58 -16.32
C LEU A 228 -7.21 -27.29 -16.62
N LEU A 229 -6.91 -26.57 -17.69
CA LEU A 229 -5.53 -26.18 -18.02
C LEU A 229 -4.94 -25.24 -16.95
N SER A 230 -5.75 -24.31 -16.44
CA SER A 230 -5.31 -23.43 -15.35
C SER A 230 -5.04 -24.20 -14.06
N PHE A 231 -5.83 -25.24 -13.77
CA PHE A 231 -5.62 -26.13 -12.64
C PHE A 231 -4.28 -26.87 -12.74
N PHE A 232 -4.01 -27.51 -13.88
CA PHE A 232 -2.77 -28.27 -14.08
C PHE A 232 -1.51 -27.39 -14.17
N ARG A 233 -1.62 -26.14 -14.63
CA ARG A 233 -0.48 -25.20 -14.67
C ARG A 233 0.19 -24.99 -13.32
N ASN A 234 -0.58 -25.02 -12.23
CA ASN A 234 -0.10 -24.88 -10.86
C ASN A 234 -0.65 -26.02 -9.99
N PHE A 235 -0.48 -27.26 -10.45
CA PHE A 235 -1.16 -28.45 -9.89
C PHE A 235 -1.00 -28.57 -8.37
N SER A 236 0.24 -28.60 -7.86
CA SER A 236 0.49 -28.75 -6.41
C SER A 236 -0.15 -27.62 -5.58
N PHE A 237 -0.03 -26.37 -6.05
CA PHE A 237 -0.66 -25.23 -5.40
C PHE A 237 -2.19 -25.36 -5.41
N ASN A 238 -2.77 -25.73 -6.56
CA ASN A 238 -4.20 -25.85 -6.72
C ASN A 238 -4.77 -27.01 -5.89
N CYS A 239 -4.09 -28.16 -5.83
CA CYS A 239 -4.50 -29.27 -4.96
C CYS A 239 -4.55 -28.86 -3.49
N LYS A 240 -3.51 -28.19 -2.99
CA LYS A 240 -3.47 -27.67 -1.61
C LYS A 240 -4.59 -26.66 -1.36
N LEU A 241 -4.83 -25.77 -2.33
CA LEU A 241 -5.88 -24.76 -2.25
C LEU A 241 -7.27 -25.41 -2.20
N PHE A 242 -7.56 -26.33 -3.10
CA PHE A 242 -8.85 -27.01 -3.16
C PHE A 242 -9.09 -27.90 -1.94
N ALA A 243 -8.06 -28.59 -1.43
CA ALA A 243 -8.16 -29.35 -0.17
C ALA A 243 -8.54 -28.44 1.00
N LYS A 244 -7.90 -27.27 1.11
CA LYS A 244 -8.24 -26.28 2.15
C LYS A 244 -9.66 -25.72 1.98
N ILE A 245 -10.09 -25.44 0.74
CA ILE A 245 -11.46 -25.01 0.44
C ILE A 245 -12.47 -26.11 0.81
N PHE A 246 -12.17 -27.37 0.50
CA PHE A 246 -13.02 -28.53 0.80
C PHE A 246 -13.16 -28.71 2.32
N LEU A 247 -12.04 -28.79 3.04
CA LEU A 247 -12.04 -28.89 4.51
C LEU A 247 -12.84 -27.77 5.16
N TYR A 248 -12.73 -26.57 4.59
CA TYR A 248 -13.50 -25.43 5.03
C TYR A 248 -15.01 -25.57 4.76
N SER A 249 -15.40 -26.14 3.60
CA SER A 249 -16.82 -26.35 3.27
C SER A 249 -17.50 -27.38 4.18
N LEU A 250 -16.71 -28.27 4.78
CA LEU A 250 -17.18 -29.26 5.76
C LEU A 250 -17.40 -28.66 7.15
N ASN A 251 -16.71 -27.56 7.49
CA ASN A 251 -16.88 -26.88 8.76
C ASN A 251 -18.18 -26.08 8.78
N LYS A 252 -19.08 -26.44 9.68
CA LYS A 252 -20.40 -25.81 9.87
C LYS A 252 -20.33 -24.42 10.55
N GLU A 253 -19.14 -23.94 10.94
CA GLU A 253 -19.00 -22.63 11.61
C GLU A 253 -19.37 -21.46 10.70
N LYS A 254 -20.23 -20.58 11.22
CA LYS A 254 -20.80 -19.44 10.51
C LYS A 254 -19.80 -18.34 10.09
N ASP A 255 -18.58 -18.33 10.62
CA ASP A 255 -17.61 -17.27 10.36
C ASP A 255 -16.61 -17.63 9.26
N LYS A 256 -17.13 -17.63 8.03
CA LYS A 256 -16.37 -17.94 6.80
C LYS A 256 -15.13 -17.06 6.60
N LYS A 257 -15.08 -15.84 7.12
CA LYS A 257 -13.95 -14.94 6.98
C LYS A 257 -12.75 -15.36 7.83
N LYS A 258 -12.99 -16.02 8.96
CA LYS A 258 -11.96 -16.44 9.92
C LYS A 258 -10.95 -17.44 9.32
N TYR A 259 -11.40 -18.30 8.41
CA TYR A 259 -10.56 -19.37 7.82
C TYR A 259 -9.90 -19.01 6.49
N LEU A 260 -10.48 -18.10 5.72
CA LEU A 260 -10.01 -17.77 4.39
C LEU A 260 -9.06 -16.59 4.34
N PHE A 261 -9.29 -15.64 5.23
CA PHE A 261 -8.42 -14.51 5.43
C PHE A 261 -6.97 -14.93 5.74
N PRO A 262 -6.70 -15.91 6.65
CA PRO A 262 -5.37 -16.42 6.89
C PRO A 262 -4.66 -16.99 5.66
N LEU A 263 -5.37 -17.68 4.76
CA LEU A 263 -4.79 -18.24 3.53
C LEU A 263 -4.20 -17.18 2.60
N TYR A 264 -4.88 -16.06 2.48
CA TYR A 264 -4.43 -14.95 1.65
C TYR A 264 -3.30 -14.15 2.30
N TYR A 265 -3.36 -13.96 3.62
CA TYR A 265 -2.35 -13.21 4.37
C TYR A 265 -1.12 -14.04 4.69
N SER A 266 -1.24 -15.36 4.94
CA SER A 266 -0.07 -16.23 5.11
C SER A 266 0.84 -16.18 3.89
N ASN A 267 0.27 -16.15 2.68
CA ASN A 267 1.04 -15.97 1.46
C ASN A 267 1.81 -14.63 1.43
N ASN A 268 1.25 -13.55 1.97
CA ASN A 268 1.98 -12.27 2.02
C ASN A 268 3.17 -12.31 2.98
N ILE A 269 3.05 -13.03 4.07
CA ILE A 269 4.12 -13.24 5.04
C ILE A 269 5.21 -14.12 4.42
N GLU A 270 4.84 -15.22 3.78
CA GLU A 270 5.77 -16.10 3.06
C GLU A 270 6.54 -15.31 1.98
N PHE A 271 5.85 -14.52 1.16
CA PHE A 271 6.51 -13.66 0.17
C PHE A 271 7.43 -12.60 0.80
N ALA A 272 7.06 -12.05 1.95
CA ALA A 272 7.94 -11.11 2.63
C ALA A 272 9.22 -11.81 3.09
N ASN A 273 9.12 -13.01 3.67
CA ASN A 273 10.27 -13.81 4.07
C ASN A 273 11.19 -14.10 2.87
N ASP A 274 10.63 -14.55 1.75
CA ASP A 274 11.40 -14.81 0.53
C ASP A 274 12.12 -13.55 0.01
N LEU A 275 11.47 -12.40 0.07
CA LEU A 275 12.05 -11.13 -0.40
C LEU A 275 13.11 -10.57 0.57
N TYR A 276 13.02 -10.89 1.86
CA TYR A 276 14.11 -10.58 2.80
C TYR A 276 15.33 -11.48 2.60
N LEU A 277 15.20 -12.60 1.90
CA LEU A 277 16.32 -13.45 1.47
C LEU A 277 16.79 -13.12 0.03
N ASP A 278 16.02 -12.36 -0.75
CA ASP A 278 16.37 -11.99 -2.11
C ASP A 278 17.37 -10.82 -2.14
N PRO A 279 18.60 -11.03 -2.66
CA PRO A 279 19.64 -10.00 -2.67
C PRO A 279 19.24 -8.70 -3.37
N VAL A 280 18.43 -8.79 -4.43
CA VAL A 280 17.98 -7.62 -5.21
C VAL A 280 17.00 -6.78 -4.41
N SER A 281 16.03 -7.42 -3.75
CA SER A 281 15.05 -6.74 -2.90
C SER A 281 15.68 -6.09 -1.67
N ILE A 282 16.64 -6.78 -1.04
CA ILE A 282 17.41 -6.25 0.08
C ILE A 282 18.28 -5.06 -0.35
N LYS A 283 18.96 -5.17 -1.50
CA LYS A 283 19.75 -4.07 -2.05
C LYS A 283 18.86 -2.84 -2.33
N LEU A 284 17.70 -3.05 -2.95
CA LEU A 284 16.72 -1.99 -3.18
C LEU A 284 16.34 -1.31 -1.85
N PHE A 285 15.98 -2.09 -0.83
CA PHE A 285 15.57 -1.56 0.47
C PHE A 285 16.70 -0.81 1.17
N LYS A 286 17.92 -1.37 1.18
CA LYS A 286 19.13 -0.70 1.75
C LYS A 286 19.39 0.65 1.07
N LEU A 287 19.27 0.73 -0.25
CA LEU A 287 19.48 1.98 -0.99
C LEU A 287 18.40 3.02 -0.70
N LEU A 288 17.14 2.60 -0.51
CA LEU A 288 16.06 3.50 -0.08
C LEU A 288 16.35 4.08 1.32
N ILE A 289 16.81 3.27 2.27
CA ILE A 289 17.22 3.72 3.60
C ILE A 289 18.41 4.69 3.52
N ARG A 290 19.41 4.39 2.69
CA ARG A 290 20.54 5.30 2.46
C ARG A 290 20.09 6.64 1.89
N ARG A 291 19.15 6.63 0.93
CA ARG A 291 18.57 7.85 0.36
C ARG A 291 17.86 8.68 1.42
N PHE A 292 17.08 8.05 2.30
CA PHE A 292 16.46 8.73 3.43
C PHE A 292 17.52 9.38 4.35
N LYS A 293 18.54 8.62 4.76
CA LYS A 293 19.63 9.11 5.61
C LYS A 293 20.36 10.32 4.99
N ASN A 294 20.67 10.26 3.70
CA ASN A 294 21.36 11.33 3.01
C ASN A 294 20.50 12.59 2.91
N ASN A 295 19.20 12.43 2.58
CA ASN A 295 18.27 13.57 2.50
C ASN A 295 18.03 14.20 3.88
N SER A 296 18.01 13.43 4.96
CA SER A 296 17.84 13.97 6.32
C SER A 296 19.06 14.76 6.78
N LYS A 297 20.27 14.33 6.42
CA LYS A 297 21.52 15.09 6.70
C LYS A 297 21.56 16.40 5.94
N LYS A 298 21.22 16.39 4.65
CA LYS A 298 21.19 17.57 3.80
C LYS A 298 20.19 18.62 4.33
N LYS A 299 18.97 18.20 4.68
CA LYS A 299 17.96 19.09 5.27
C LYS A 299 18.42 19.73 6.58
N LYS A 300 19.13 19.01 7.45
CA LYS A 300 19.71 19.58 8.67
C LYS A 300 20.75 20.63 8.34
N PHE A 301 21.65 20.37 7.40
CA PHE A 301 22.69 21.31 6.98
C PHE A 301 22.10 22.59 6.41
N ASP A 302 21.12 22.51 5.51
CA ASP A 302 20.42 23.65 4.93
C ASP A 302 19.67 24.48 5.99
N SER A 303 19.12 23.85 7.04
CA SER A 303 18.46 24.54 8.15
C SER A 303 19.43 25.33 9.05
N TYR A 304 20.65 24.84 9.25
CA TYR A 304 21.69 25.55 9.99
C TYR A 304 22.19 26.78 9.20
N HIS A 305 22.41 26.66 7.89
CA HIS A 305 22.91 27.78 7.08
C HIS A 305 21.87 28.88 6.92
N ASN A 306 20.59 28.56 6.75
CA ASN A 306 19.53 29.56 6.66
C ASN A 306 19.31 30.32 7.99
N ASN A 307 19.60 29.68 9.13
CA ASN A 307 19.53 30.39 10.44
C ASN A 307 20.74 31.25 10.72
N ILE A 308 21.88 31.07 10.06
CA ILE A 308 23.09 31.89 10.18
C ILE A 308 22.98 33.13 9.27
N SER A 309 22.33 32.99 8.10
CA SER A 309 22.19 34.11 7.15
C SER A 309 21.07 35.08 7.50
N THR A 310 20.27 34.81 8.54
CA THR A 310 19.17 35.70 9.03
C THR A 310 19.47 36.35 10.37
N LYS A 311 20.70 36.29 10.86
CA LYS A 311 21.25 37.08 11.97
C LYS A 311 22.27 38.07 11.45
#